data_3c23759a0a099f7cd7b2685f6ddc6313
#
_entry.id   3c23759a0a099f7cd7b2685f6ddc6313
#
_cell.length_a   1.000
_cell.length_b   1.000
_cell.length_c   1.000
_cell.angle_alpha   90.00
_cell.angle_beta   90.00
_cell.angle_gamma   90.00
#
_symmetry.space_group_name_H-M   'P 1'
#
loop_
_entity.id
_entity.type
_entity.pdbx_description
1 polymer ?
#
loop_
_entity_poly.entity_id
_entity_poly.type
_entity_poly.pdbx_seq_one_letter_code
_entity_poly.pdbx_strand_id
1 'polypeptide(L)'
;MQQFIDTYDFAGKKAIVRVDFNVPLNADMQITDDTRIRAAIPTLKKVLEKGGAVIVMSHLGRPKGVTEKFSLKHILGRVEELLGAPVKFADDCQAADEQVASLKMGECLVLENLRFYAEEEGKPRGEFATDEEKKAAKAVVKENQKAFVAKLASYADCYINDAFGTAHRAHASTALIADYFPNDKMFGYVMEGEIKAIDHVLKTPEHPVTAIVGGAKVSSKITIIEKLFDAVDNMIIGGGMVYTFKKAQGGQIGRSLCEDDQMQLALDTLKKAEEKGVKIYLSKEVVIADDFSNDANTKICLNSEIPDGWEGMDAAPSTLAMWEEV
;
A
#
# COMPACT_ATOMS: atom_id res chain seq x y z
N MET A 1 -24.90 -0.77 -10.07
CA MET A 1 -24.06 -1.18 -11.24
C MET A 1 -22.70 -0.49 -11.06
N GLN A 2 -21.60 -1.18 -11.24
CA GLN A 2 -20.27 -0.55 -11.13
C GLN A 2 -20.10 0.42 -12.29
N GLN A 3 -19.76 1.68 -11.99
CA GLN A 3 -19.43 2.68 -13.00
C GLN A 3 -17.96 2.52 -13.43
N PHE A 4 -17.67 2.79 -14.69
CA PHE A 4 -16.32 2.76 -15.23
C PHE A 4 -15.92 4.17 -15.64
N ILE A 5 -14.67 4.55 -15.37
CA ILE A 5 -14.14 5.88 -15.67
C ILE A 5 -14.24 6.22 -17.17
N ASP A 6 -14.11 5.24 -18.06
CA ASP A 6 -14.22 5.44 -19.50
C ASP A 6 -15.61 5.77 -19.99
N THR A 7 -16.65 5.30 -19.32
CA THR A 7 -18.05 5.46 -19.74
C THR A 7 -18.80 6.50 -18.94
N TYR A 8 -18.26 6.94 -17.81
CA TYR A 8 -18.93 7.92 -16.96
C TYR A 8 -18.94 9.31 -17.61
N ASP A 9 -20.04 10.02 -17.46
CA ASP A 9 -20.21 11.39 -17.94
C ASP A 9 -19.72 12.38 -16.86
N PHE A 10 -18.58 13.02 -17.10
CA PHE A 10 -17.98 14.02 -16.21
C PHE A 10 -18.36 15.46 -16.59
N ALA A 11 -19.08 15.69 -17.70
CA ALA A 11 -19.40 17.03 -18.16
C ALA A 11 -20.14 17.85 -17.08
N GLY A 12 -19.55 18.98 -16.70
CA GLY A 12 -20.09 19.88 -15.67
C GLY A 12 -20.01 19.36 -14.24
N LYS A 13 -19.33 18.23 -13.98
CA LYS A 13 -19.21 17.63 -12.64
C LYS A 13 -17.85 17.87 -12.02
N LYS A 14 -17.82 17.93 -10.70
CA LYS A 14 -16.60 17.90 -9.88
C LYS A 14 -16.38 16.48 -9.40
N ALA A 15 -15.25 15.89 -9.74
CA ALA A 15 -14.84 14.56 -9.28
C ALA A 15 -13.83 14.68 -8.14
N ILE A 16 -14.13 14.09 -6.98
CA ILE A 16 -13.16 13.96 -5.90
C ILE A 16 -12.37 12.64 -6.07
N VAL A 17 -11.07 12.77 -6.22
CA VAL A 17 -10.18 11.65 -6.63
C VAL A 17 -9.15 11.36 -5.55
N ARG A 18 -9.14 10.14 -5.02
CA ARG A 18 -8.12 9.68 -4.08
C ARG A 18 -6.96 9.06 -4.84
N VAL A 19 -5.83 9.75 -4.86
CA VAL A 19 -4.59 9.32 -5.50
C VAL A 19 -3.49 9.03 -4.46
N ASP A 20 -2.43 8.34 -4.84
CA ASP A 20 -1.26 8.13 -4.00
C ASP A 20 -0.09 9.02 -4.44
N PHE A 21 -0.04 10.25 -3.93
CA PHE A 21 1.05 11.20 -4.13
C PHE A 21 2.11 11.15 -3.01
N ASN A 22 2.21 10.01 -2.33
CA ASN A 22 3.22 9.80 -1.30
C ASN A 22 4.60 9.56 -1.93
N VAL A 23 5.18 10.61 -2.49
CA VAL A 23 6.48 10.62 -3.16
C VAL A 23 7.61 10.95 -2.20
N PRO A 24 8.84 10.47 -2.41
CA PRO A 24 9.99 10.85 -1.61
C PRO A 24 10.44 12.28 -1.93
N LEU A 25 10.72 13.05 -0.87
CA LEU A 25 11.29 14.39 -0.95
C LEU A 25 12.69 14.41 -0.33
N ASN A 26 13.62 15.17 -0.93
CA ASN A 26 14.94 15.42 -0.35
C ASN A 26 14.88 16.49 0.76
N ALA A 27 16.03 16.87 1.29
CA ALA A 27 16.12 17.89 2.36
C ALA A 27 15.60 19.27 1.93
N ASP A 28 15.67 19.59 0.63
CA ASP A 28 15.20 20.84 0.05
C ASP A 28 13.73 20.76 -0.40
N MET A 29 13.00 19.76 0.04
CA MET A 29 11.60 19.47 -0.32
C MET A 29 11.35 19.24 -1.82
N GLN A 30 12.38 18.83 -2.57
CA GLN A 30 12.27 18.49 -3.98
C GLN A 30 11.94 17.00 -4.16
N ILE A 31 11.09 16.71 -5.12
CA ILE A 31 10.71 15.33 -5.47
C ILE A 31 11.92 14.60 -6.05
N THR A 32 12.26 13.44 -5.50
CA THR A 32 13.34 12.58 -6.01
C THR A 32 12.84 11.44 -6.89
N ASP A 33 11.56 11.09 -6.77
CA ASP A 33 10.86 10.12 -7.60
C ASP A 33 9.39 10.53 -7.75
N ASP A 34 8.94 10.75 -8.97
CA ASP A 34 7.58 11.19 -9.31
C ASP A 34 6.69 10.08 -9.91
N THR A 35 7.14 8.84 -9.87
CA THR A 35 6.45 7.68 -10.48
C THR A 35 4.98 7.60 -10.07
N ARG A 36 4.67 7.82 -8.79
CA ARG A 36 3.30 7.78 -8.27
C ARG A 36 2.42 8.91 -8.81
N ILE A 37 3.00 10.11 -8.98
CA ILE A 37 2.27 11.22 -9.59
C ILE A 37 1.96 10.87 -11.04
N ARG A 38 2.96 10.44 -11.82
CA ARG A 38 2.79 10.04 -13.23
C ARG A 38 1.71 8.97 -13.40
N ALA A 39 1.69 7.98 -12.50
CA ALA A 39 0.71 6.88 -12.56
C ALA A 39 -0.75 7.37 -12.42
N ALA A 40 -1.01 8.41 -11.62
CA ALA A 40 -2.35 8.94 -11.40
C ALA A 40 -2.80 9.97 -12.47
N ILE A 41 -1.86 10.58 -13.21
CA ILE A 41 -2.17 11.61 -14.22
C ILE A 41 -3.20 11.15 -15.27
N PRO A 42 -3.16 9.93 -15.82
CA PRO A 42 -4.18 9.49 -16.78
C PRO A 42 -5.60 9.56 -16.24
N THR A 43 -5.82 9.18 -14.98
CA THR A 43 -7.13 9.28 -14.30
C THR A 43 -7.60 10.72 -14.20
N LEU A 44 -6.72 11.64 -13.76
CA LEU A 44 -7.06 13.06 -13.62
C LEU A 44 -7.34 13.70 -14.98
N LYS A 45 -6.51 13.44 -15.99
CA LYS A 45 -6.72 13.92 -17.37
C LYS A 45 -8.05 13.45 -17.94
N LYS A 46 -8.43 12.19 -17.72
CA LYS A 46 -9.70 11.65 -18.21
C LYS A 46 -10.91 12.45 -17.73
N VAL A 47 -10.90 12.86 -16.45
CA VAL A 47 -11.97 13.70 -15.90
C VAL A 47 -12.01 15.08 -16.59
N LEU A 48 -10.83 15.72 -16.71
CA LEU A 48 -10.73 17.05 -17.31
C LEU A 48 -11.12 17.05 -18.79
N GLU A 49 -10.60 16.08 -19.57
CA GLU A 49 -10.88 15.89 -21.00
C GLU A 49 -12.37 15.65 -21.28
N LYS A 50 -13.07 15.04 -20.34
CA LYS A 50 -14.54 14.85 -20.41
C LYS A 50 -15.35 16.03 -19.86
N GLY A 51 -14.72 17.19 -19.67
CA GLY A 51 -15.40 18.43 -19.27
C GLY A 51 -15.71 18.51 -17.77
N GLY A 52 -15.06 17.72 -16.92
CA GLY A 52 -15.15 17.79 -15.48
C GLY A 52 -14.10 18.71 -14.84
N ALA A 53 -14.18 18.87 -13.53
CA ALA A 53 -13.15 19.43 -12.67
C ALA A 53 -12.69 18.39 -11.65
N VAL A 54 -11.43 18.46 -11.20
CA VAL A 54 -10.85 17.48 -10.32
C VAL A 54 -10.56 18.09 -8.95
N ILE A 55 -10.93 17.37 -7.87
CA ILE A 55 -10.53 17.66 -6.51
C ILE A 55 -9.67 16.49 -6.04
N VAL A 56 -8.37 16.71 -5.85
CA VAL A 56 -7.41 15.66 -5.48
C VAL A 56 -7.31 15.54 -3.97
N MET A 57 -7.45 14.31 -3.50
CA MET A 57 -7.16 13.89 -2.13
C MET A 57 -5.92 12.99 -2.12
N SER A 58 -4.95 13.27 -1.28
CA SER A 58 -3.79 12.40 -1.11
C SER A 58 -3.20 12.51 0.30
N HIS A 59 -2.16 11.72 0.53
CA HIS A 59 -1.31 11.82 1.72
C HIS A 59 0.16 11.90 1.33
N LEU A 60 0.97 12.46 2.21
CA LEU A 60 2.42 12.50 2.12
C LEU A 60 3.01 12.13 3.49
N GLY A 61 3.87 11.13 3.52
CA GLY A 61 4.51 10.67 4.74
C GLY A 61 3.57 10.09 5.80
N ARG A 62 3.99 10.20 7.05
CA ARG A 62 3.22 9.73 8.24
C ARG A 62 3.22 10.80 9.34
N PRO A 63 2.69 11.99 9.08
CA PRO A 63 2.66 13.07 10.07
C PRO A 63 1.71 12.70 11.22
N LYS A 64 1.99 13.27 12.40
CA LYS A 64 1.10 13.19 13.58
C LYS A 64 0.27 14.45 13.77
N GLY A 65 0.27 15.36 12.81
CA GLY A 65 -0.42 16.65 12.79
C GLY A 65 0.10 17.48 11.63
N VAL A 66 -0.33 18.74 11.55
CA VAL A 66 0.14 19.68 10.53
C VAL A 66 1.65 19.86 10.63
N THR A 67 2.35 19.60 9.54
CA THR A 67 3.82 19.65 9.49
C THR A 67 4.24 20.09 8.09
N GLU A 68 4.91 21.22 7.97
CA GLU A 68 5.32 21.83 6.69
C GLU A 68 6.06 20.83 5.78
N LYS A 69 6.94 20.02 6.34
CA LYS A 69 7.68 18.97 5.61
C LYS A 69 6.78 18.01 4.84
N PHE A 70 5.56 17.79 5.29
CA PHE A 70 4.61 16.86 4.69
C PHE A 70 3.42 17.55 4.00
N SER A 71 3.54 18.87 3.75
CA SER A 71 2.54 19.59 2.97
C SER A 71 2.56 19.15 1.50
N LEU A 72 1.38 18.97 0.92
CA LEU A 72 1.25 18.69 -0.51
C LEU A 72 1.58 19.90 -1.39
N LYS A 73 1.83 21.08 -0.82
CA LYS A 73 2.35 22.25 -1.54
C LYS A 73 3.62 21.95 -2.34
N HIS A 74 4.50 21.12 -1.79
CA HIS A 74 5.79 20.79 -2.40
C HIS A 74 5.68 20.08 -3.74
N ILE A 75 4.54 19.46 -4.03
CA ILE A 75 4.35 18.68 -5.25
C ILE A 75 3.50 19.37 -6.31
N LEU A 76 2.87 20.52 -6.01
CA LEU A 76 1.89 21.18 -6.90
C LEU A 76 2.47 21.51 -8.26
N GLY A 77 3.66 22.11 -8.33
CA GLY A 77 4.31 22.46 -9.59
C GLY A 77 4.53 21.25 -10.49
N ARG A 78 4.89 20.09 -9.89
CA ARG A 78 5.06 18.86 -10.66
C ARG A 78 3.73 18.27 -11.14
N VAL A 79 2.69 18.35 -10.32
CA VAL A 79 1.35 17.93 -10.72
C VAL A 79 0.84 18.79 -11.87
N GLU A 80 0.99 20.12 -11.78
CA GLU A 80 0.58 21.08 -12.83
C GLU A 80 1.30 20.82 -14.15
N GLU A 81 2.63 20.66 -14.09
CA GLU A 81 3.45 20.33 -15.28
C GLU A 81 2.97 19.05 -15.98
N LEU A 82 2.76 17.97 -15.23
CA LEU A 82 2.36 16.68 -15.78
C LEU A 82 0.91 16.65 -16.25
N LEU A 83 0.04 17.36 -15.52
CA LEU A 83 -1.40 17.44 -15.84
C LEU A 83 -1.63 18.32 -17.08
N GLY A 84 -0.85 19.39 -17.23
CA GLY A 84 -1.02 20.37 -18.31
C GLY A 84 -2.27 21.22 -18.13
N ALA A 85 -2.76 21.39 -16.90
CA ALA A 85 -3.93 22.16 -16.55
C ALA A 85 -3.68 22.92 -15.24
N PRO A 86 -4.36 24.06 -14.97
CA PRO A 86 -4.18 24.85 -13.76
C PRO A 86 -4.44 24.03 -12.49
N VAL A 87 -3.50 24.09 -11.52
CA VAL A 87 -3.61 23.42 -10.23
C VAL A 87 -3.72 24.45 -9.12
N LYS A 88 -4.85 24.43 -8.42
CA LYS A 88 -5.10 25.24 -7.21
C LYS A 88 -4.83 24.40 -5.97
N PHE A 89 -4.71 25.06 -4.82
CA PHE A 89 -4.46 24.43 -3.55
C PHE A 89 -5.41 24.92 -2.46
N ALA A 90 -5.89 24.00 -1.63
CA ALA A 90 -6.62 24.32 -0.41
C ALA A 90 -5.82 23.78 0.79
N ASP A 91 -5.38 24.67 1.65
CA ASP A 91 -4.51 24.40 2.81
C ASP A 91 -5.24 23.77 4.01
N ASP A 92 -6.56 23.67 3.94
CA ASP A 92 -7.39 22.94 4.89
C ASP A 92 -8.44 22.10 4.17
N CYS A 93 -8.40 20.78 4.37
CA CYS A 93 -9.36 19.85 3.78
C CYS A 93 -10.81 20.09 4.24
N GLN A 94 -11.01 20.69 5.41
CA GLN A 94 -12.33 20.92 6.00
C GLN A 94 -12.89 22.33 5.70
N ALA A 95 -12.04 23.24 5.21
CA ALA A 95 -12.40 24.64 4.93
C ALA A 95 -12.17 25.04 3.47
N ALA A 96 -12.32 24.11 2.52
CA ALA A 96 -12.06 24.35 1.10
C ALA A 96 -13.28 24.84 0.31
N ASP A 97 -14.36 25.27 0.96
CA ASP A 97 -15.64 25.61 0.30
C ASP A 97 -15.49 26.70 -0.77
N GLU A 98 -14.76 27.77 -0.49
CA GLU A 98 -14.55 28.87 -1.42
C GLU A 98 -13.72 28.44 -2.63
N GLN A 99 -12.65 27.65 -2.41
CA GLN A 99 -11.82 27.10 -3.47
C GLN A 99 -12.61 26.14 -4.35
N VAL A 100 -13.44 25.28 -3.74
CA VAL A 100 -14.33 24.36 -4.45
C VAL A 100 -15.42 25.11 -5.22
N ALA A 101 -16.02 26.16 -4.64
CA ALA A 101 -17.03 26.96 -5.31
C ALA A 101 -16.46 27.70 -6.54
N SER A 102 -15.22 28.19 -6.45
CA SER A 102 -14.53 28.91 -7.53
C SER A 102 -13.82 28.00 -8.55
N LEU A 103 -13.83 26.68 -8.34
CA LEU A 103 -13.19 25.71 -9.23
C LEU A 103 -13.98 25.58 -10.54
N LYS A 104 -13.32 25.86 -11.66
CA LYS A 104 -13.90 25.77 -13.00
C LYS A 104 -13.69 24.40 -13.63
N MET A 105 -14.54 24.01 -14.56
CA MET A 105 -14.33 22.83 -15.38
C MET A 105 -13.00 22.94 -16.13
N GLY A 106 -12.24 21.84 -16.19
CA GLY A 106 -10.89 21.82 -16.72
C GLY A 106 -9.78 22.21 -15.72
N GLU A 107 -10.12 22.58 -14.49
CA GLU A 107 -9.14 22.90 -13.44
C GLU A 107 -9.01 21.76 -12.41
N CYS A 108 -7.90 21.75 -11.70
CA CYS A 108 -7.59 20.82 -10.62
C CYS A 108 -7.42 21.60 -9.30
N LEU A 109 -8.02 21.09 -8.22
CA LEU A 109 -7.80 21.56 -6.85
C LEU A 109 -7.16 20.44 -6.05
N VAL A 110 -6.00 20.66 -5.47
CA VAL A 110 -5.36 19.71 -4.53
C VAL A 110 -5.71 20.14 -3.11
N LEU A 111 -6.30 19.24 -2.34
CA LEU A 111 -6.51 19.44 -0.91
C LEU A 111 -5.19 19.14 -0.16
N GLU A 112 -5.00 19.76 1.00
CA GLU A 112 -3.85 19.48 1.86
C GLU A 112 -3.82 18.02 2.33
N ASN A 113 -2.68 17.59 2.86
CA ASN A 113 -2.40 16.24 3.32
C ASN A 113 -3.47 15.71 4.28
N LEU A 114 -4.24 14.72 3.82
CA LEU A 114 -5.29 14.09 4.62
C LEU A 114 -4.78 13.53 5.95
N ARG A 115 -3.52 13.11 6.02
CA ARG A 115 -2.92 12.60 7.26
C ARG A 115 -2.56 13.68 8.28
N PHE A 116 -2.84 14.94 8.00
CA PHE A 116 -2.83 15.97 9.05
C PHE A 116 -4.00 15.79 10.02
N TYR A 117 -5.07 15.12 9.60
CA TYR A 117 -6.28 14.85 10.38
C TYR A 117 -6.28 13.42 10.94
N ALA A 118 -6.55 13.28 12.23
CA ALA A 118 -6.69 11.97 12.89
C ALA A 118 -7.90 11.19 12.34
N GLU A 119 -8.88 11.92 11.89
CA GLU A 119 -10.13 11.47 11.28
C GLU A 119 -9.90 10.67 9.99
N GLU A 120 -8.83 10.99 9.21
CA GLU A 120 -8.49 10.20 8.03
C GLU A 120 -8.27 8.73 8.38
N GLU A 121 -7.49 8.46 9.41
CA GLU A 121 -7.18 7.09 9.83
C GLU A 121 -8.20 6.53 10.84
N GLY A 122 -9.05 7.37 11.44
CA GLY A 122 -9.98 7.00 12.51
C GLY A 122 -9.29 6.48 13.75
N LYS A 123 -8.09 7.00 14.05
CA LYS A 123 -7.24 6.60 15.17
C LYS A 123 -6.85 7.82 15.99
N PRO A 124 -7.01 7.75 17.33
CA PRO A 124 -6.56 8.84 18.19
C PRO A 124 -5.02 8.94 18.16
N ARG A 125 -4.53 10.16 18.38
CA ARG A 125 -3.10 10.49 18.43
C ARG A 125 -2.72 10.89 19.85
N GLY A 126 -1.46 10.69 20.19
CA GLY A 126 -0.92 10.99 21.51
C GLY A 126 -0.68 9.76 22.36
N GLU A 127 -0.24 10.00 23.61
CA GLU A 127 -0.04 8.98 24.63
C GLU A 127 -1.29 8.93 25.54
N PHE A 128 -1.66 7.73 25.98
CA PHE A 128 -2.79 7.49 26.84
C PHE A 128 -2.30 6.76 28.08
N ALA A 129 -2.71 7.22 29.26
CA ALA A 129 -2.32 6.61 30.52
C ALA A 129 -3.01 5.26 30.76
N THR A 130 -4.24 5.10 30.21
CA THR A 130 -5.02 3.88 30.36
C THR A 130 -5.66 3.44 29.02
N ASP A 131 -6.06 2.17 28.94
CA ASP A 131 -6.80 1.63 27.80
C ASP A 131 -8.21 2.24 27.69
N GLU A 132 -8.83 2.61 28.81
CA GLU A 132 -10.11 3.30 28.86
C GLU A 132 -10.02 4.69 28.23
N GLU A 133 -8.99 5.47 28.54
CA GLU A 133 -8.74 6.78 27.92
C GLU A 133 -8.53 6.64 26.42
N LYS A 134 -7.72 5.67 26.00
CA LYS A 134 -7.50 5.37 24.59
C LYS A 134 -8.78 4.98 23.87
N LYS A 135 -9.63 4.18 24.50
CA LYS A 135 -10.92 3.76 23.96
C LYS A 135 -11.88 4.94 23.83
N ALA A 136 -11.93 5.82 24.82
CA ALA A 136 -12.74 7.03 24.80
C ALA A 136 -12.27 7.99 23.68
N ALA A 137 -10.96 8.25 23.57
CA ALA A 137 -10.38 9.06 22.52
C ALA A 137 -10.68 8.48 21.12
N LYS A 138 -10.62 7.15 20.97
CA LYS A 138 -10.97 6.49 19.71
C LYS A 138 -12.44 6.68 19.35
N ALA A 139 -13.35 6.67 20.30
CA ALA A 139 -14.78 6.90 20.07
C ALA A 139 -15.02 8.32 19.54
N VAL A 140 -14.38 9.33 20.15
CA VAL A 140 -14.44 10.73 19.70
C VAL A 140 -13.91 10.89 18.28
N VAL A 141 -12.73 10.34 17.98
CA VAL A 141 -12.16 10.43 16.62
C VAL A 141 -13.07 9.73 15.60
N LYS A 142 -13.70 8.62 15.96
CA LYS A 142 -14.64 7.91 15.07
C LYS A 142 -15.92 8.72 14.81
N GLU A 143 -16.40 9.48 15.76
CA GLU A 143 -17.55 10.37 15.54
C GLU A 143 -17.17 11.55 14.66
N ASN A 144 -16.04 12.21 14.93
CA ASN A 144 -15.49 13.26 14.09
C ASN A 144 -15.18 12.78 12.66
N GLN A 145 -14.74 11.53 12.50
CA GLN A 145 -14.50 10.93 11.20
C GLN A 145 -15.72 10.96 10.29
N LYS A 146 -16.92 10.77 10.83
CA LYS A 146 -18.16 10.86 10.04
C LYS A 146 -18.37 12.27 9.48
N ALA A 147 -18.16 13.30 10.30
CA ALA A 147 -18.27 14.68 9.89
C ALA A 147 -17.19 15.04 8.84
N PHE A 148 -15.96 14.57 9.04
CA PHE A 148 -14.85 14.75 8.10
C PHE A 148 -15.17 14.14 6.72
N VAL A 149 -15.66 12.89 6.71
CA VAL A 149 -16.05 12.20 5.47
C VAL A 149 -17.19 12.94 4.77
N ALA A 150 -18.24 13.33 5.52
CA ALA A 150 -19.37 14.07 4.97
C ALA A 150 -18.91 15.41 4.35
N LYS A 151 -17.96 16.09 4.99
CA LYS A 151 -17.38 17.33 4.49
C LYS A 151 -16.65 17.13 3.17
N LEU A 152 -15.75 16.14 3.10
CA LEU A 152 -15.04 15.81 1.86
C LEU A 152 -16.01 15.44 0.74
N ALA A 153 -17.00 14.62 1.04
CA ALA A 153 -18.01 14.21 0.06
C ALA A 153 -18.85 15.38 -0.47
N SER A 154 -19.11 16.40 0.37
CA SER A 154 -19.89 17.57 -0.03
C SER A 154 -19.24 18.45 -1.11
N TYR A 155 -17.96 18.24 -1.40
CA TYR A 155 -17.22 18.99 -2.39
C TYR A 155 -17.42 18.53 -3.84
N ALA A 156 -18.01 17.34 -4.05
CA ALA A 156 -18.01 16.73 -5.37
C ALA A 156 -19.32 16.01 -5.72
N ASP A 157 -19.49 15.76 -7.01
CA ASP A 157 -20.64 15.06 -7.59
C ASP A 157 -20.37 13.55 -7.74
N CYS A 158 -19.08 13.14 -7.80
CA CYS A 158 -18.67 11.76 -7.92
C CYS A 158 -17.31 11.49 -7.24
N TYR A 159 -17.06 10.22 -6.94
CA TYR A 159 -15.86 9.77 -6.26
C TYR A 159 -15.06 8.76 -7.10
N ILE A 160 -13.75 8.96 -7.15
CA ILE A 160 -12.81 8.04 -7.81
C ILE A 160 -11.74 7.59 -6.80
N ASN A 161 -11.60 6.28 -6.61
CA ASN A 161 -10.46 5.71 -5.89
C ASN A 161 -9.39 5.25 -6.88
N ASP A 162 -8.21 5.86 -6.81
CA ASP A 162 -7.07 5.55 -7.67
C ASP A 162 -5.78 5.32 -6.86
N ALA A 163 -5.92 4.87 -5.61
CA ALA A 163 -4.82 4.70 -4.66
C ALA A 163 -4.74 3.26 -4.15
N PHE A 164 -4.28 2.34 -4.97
CA PHE A 164 -4.17 0.91 -4.64
C PHE A 164 -3.34 0.66 -3.38
N GLY A 165 -2.21 1.35 -3.22
CA GLY A 165 -1.32 1.19 -2.05
C GLY A 165 -1.99 1.45 -0.69
N THR A 166 -3.16 2.11 -0.66
CA THR A 166 -3.95 2.39 0.55
C THR A 166 -5.30 1.67 0.57
N ALA A 167 -5.65 0.91 -0.46
CA ALA A 167 -6.97 0.28 -0.63
C ALA A 167 -7.32 -0.73 0.48
N HIS A 168 -6.30 -1.36 1.10
CA HIS A 168 -6.46 -2.29 2.22
C HIS A 168 -6.84 -1.62 3.56
N ARG A 169 -6.97 -0.28 3.62
CA ARG A 169 -7.24 0.49 4.83
C ARG A 169 -8.63 1.11 4.78
N ALA A 170 -9.43 0.91 5.82
CA ALA A 170 -10.73 1.54 5.98
C ALA A 170 -10.57 3.00 6.47
N HIS A 171 -9.88 3.84 5.69
CA HIS A 171 -9.72 5.26 5.97
C HIS A 171 -10.91 6.08 5.46
N ALA A 172 -11.00 7.33 5.92
CA ALA A 172 -12.05 8.25 5.52
C ALA A 172 -12.12 8.41 3.99
N SER A 173 -10.99 8.70 3.36
CA SER A 173 -10.89 9.01 1.92
C SER A 173 -10.82 7.79 1.01
N THR A 174 -10.54 6.58 1.53
CA THR A 174 -10.40 5.36 0.70
C THR A 174 -11.61 4.44 0.74
N ALA A 175 -12.31 4.39 1.88
CA ALA A 175 -13.45 3.50 2.06
C ALA A 175 -14.73 4.24 2.43
N LEU A 176 -14.72 5.03 3.52
CA LEU A 176 -15.95 5.57 4.08
C LEU A 176 -16.63 6.60 3.16
N ILE A 177 -15.85 7.39 2.41
CA ILE A 177 -16.37 8.37 1.47
C ILE A 177 -17.20 7.74 0.36
N ALA A 178 -16.91 6.50 -0.03
CA ALA A 178 -17.62 5.80 -1.08
C ALA A 178 -19.11 5.55 -0.77
N ASP A 179 -19.50 5.58 0.50
CA ASP A 179 -20.89 5.41 0.93
C ASP A 179 -21.74 6.65 0.62
N TYR A 180 -21.12 7.82 0.44
CA TYR A 180 -21.79 9.06 0.06
C TYR A 180 -22.07 9.14 -1.45
N PHE A 181 -21.48 8.25 -2.25
CA PHE A 181 -21.65 8.18 -3.71
C PHE A 181 -22.18 6.80 -4.12
N PRO A 182 -23.45 6.48 -3.80
CA PRO A 182 -23.98 5.12 -4.02
C PRO A 182 -23.94 4.69 -5.50
N ASN A 183 -24.14 5.62 -6.43
CA ASN A 183 -24.20 5.38 -7.88
C ASN A 183 -23.07 6.05 -8.66
N ASP A 184 -22.38 7.03 -8.07
CA ASP A 184 -21.40 7.89 -8.74
C ASP A 184 -20.00 7.66 -8.16
N LYS A 185 -19.62 6.38 -8.02
CA LYS A 185 -18.30 5.97 -7.57
C LYS A 185 -17.68 4.95 -8.53
N MET A 186 -16.37 5.06 -8.72
CA MET A 186 -15.62 4.19 -9.64
C MET A 186 -14.17 4.08 -9.23
N PHE A 187 -13.46 3.16 -9.86
CA PHE A 187 -12.00 3.09 -9.77
C PHE A 187 -11.35 3.92 -10.87
N GLY A 188 -10.18 4.50 -10.57
CA GLY A 188 -9.29 5.06 -11.57
C GLY A 188 -8.42 3.99 -12.23
N TYR A 189 -7.60 4.39 -13.20
CA TYR A 189 -6.82 3.46 -14.03
C TYR A 189 -5.77 2.67 -13.24
N VAL A 190 -5.17 3.26 -12.19
CA VAL A 190 -4.21 2.54 -11.33
C VAL A 190 -4.93 1.41 -10.59
N MET A 191 -6.07 1.72 -9.95
CA MET A 191 -6.88 0.70 -9.25
C MET A 191 -7.40 -0.38 -10.19
N GLU A 192 -7.93 0.00 -11.35
CA GLU A 192 -8.42 -0.96 -12.34
C GLU A 192 -7.30 -1.88 -12.86
N GLY A 193 -6.12 -1.31 -13.16
CA GLY A 193 -4.97 -2.07 -13.62
C GLY A 193 -4.54 -3.12 -12.62
N GLU A 194 -4.40 -2.75 -11.34
CA GLU A 194 -4.02 -3.64 -10.26
C GLU A 194 -5.07 -4.75 -10.03
N ILE A 195 -6.37 -4.38 -10.01
CA ILE A 195 -7.45 -5.36 -9.86
C ILE A 195 -7.47 -6.33 -11.04
N LYS A 196 -7.34 -5.84 -12.28
CA LYS A 196 -7.28 -6.70 -13.47
C LYS A 196 -6.08 -7.64 -13.44
N ALA A 197 -4.90 -7.16 -13.03
CA ALA A 197 -3.70 -7.98 -12.91
C ALA A 197 -3.88 -9.10 -11.86
N ILE A 198 -4.43 -8.76 -10.69
CA ILE A 198 -4.71 -9.75 -9.64
C ILE A 198 -5.79 -10.77 -10.12
N ASP A 199 -6.86 -10.28 -10.71
CA ASP A 199 -7.94 -11.15 -11.24
C ASP A 199 -7.43 -12.08 -12.33
N HIS A 200 -6.52 -11.59 -13.20
CA HIS A 200 -5.91 -12.42 -14.23
C HIS A 200 -5.12 -13.58 -13.62
N VAL A 201 -4.23 -13.28 -12.65
CA VAL A 201 -3.44 -14.30 -11.97
C VAL A 201 -4.30 -15.31 -11.20
N LEU A 202 -5.40 -14.86 -10.57
CA LEU A 202 -6.23 -15.73 -9.73
C LEU A 202 -7.29 -16.52 -10.51
N LYS A 203 -7.80 -15.99 -11.64
CA LYS A 203 -8.95 -16.59 -12.36
C LYS A 203 -8.57 -17.23 -13.69
N THR A 204 -7.59 -16.68 -14.39
CA THR A 204 -7.16 -17.09 -15.72
C THR A 204 -5.64 -17.03 -15.88
N PRO A 205 -4.87 -17.68 -14.98
CA PRO A 205 -3.43 -17.63 -15.05
C PRO A 205 -2.87 -18.31 -16.31
N GLU A 206 -1.76 -17.79 -16.80
CA GLU A 206 -0.91 -18.49 -17.76
C GLU A 206 0.13 -19.32 -16.99
N HIS A 207 0.06 -20.64 -17.10
CA HIS A 207 0.98 -21.54 -16.39
C HIS A 207 2.33 -21.70 -17.10
N PRO A 208 3.47 -21.82 -16.36
CA PRO A 208 3.54 -21.91 -14.89
C PRO A 208 3.40 -20.54 -14.20
N VAL A 209 2.68 -20.51 -13.08
CA VAL A 209 2.59 -19.34 -12.19
C VAL A 209 3.55 -19.52 -11.03
N THR A 210 4.42 -18.55 -10.82
CA THR A 210 5.35 -18.52 -9.69
C THR A 210 4.99 -17.39 -8.72
N ALA A 211 4.65 -17.72 -7.47
CA ALA A 211 4.46 -16.74 -6.42
C ALA A 211 5.75 -16.54 -5.61
N ILE A 212 6.10 -15.29 -5.35
CA ILE A 212 7.20 -14.93 -4.44
C ILE A 212 6.59 -14.34 -3.18
N VAL A 213 6.78 -15.00 -2.05
CA VAL A 213 6.25 -14.59 -0.75
C VAL A 213 7.39 -14.31 0.20
N GLY A 214 7.44 -13.10 0.73
CA GLY A 214 8.43 -12.68 1.71
C GLY A 214 7.80 -12.08 2.97
N GLY A 215 8.53 -12.10 4.05
CA GLY A 215 8.11 -11.51 5.32
C GLY A 215 8.91 -12.04 6.51
N ALA A 216 8.68 -11.44 7.68
CA ALA A 216 9.39 -11.85 8.90
C ALA A 216 8.74 -13.07 9.59
N LYS A 217 7.40 -13.22 9.46
CA LYS A 217 6.62 -14.18 10.25
C LYS A 217 5.75 -15.08 9.39
N VAL A 218 5.83 -16.39 9.60
CA VAL A 218 4.97 -17.41 8.97
C VAL A 218 3.51 -17.20 9.36
N SER A 219 3.23 -17.03 10.67
CA SER A 219 1.89 -16.85 11.22
C SER A 219 1.08 -15.73 10.54
N SER A 220 1.77 -14.67 10.11
CA SER A 220 1.12 -13.53 9.45
C SER A 220 0.80 -13.76 7.97
N LYS A 221 1.37 -14.78 7.34
CA LYS A 221 1.28 -15.04 5.89
C LYS A 221 0.62 -16.36 5.53
N ILE A 222 0.49 -17.28 6.48
CA ILE A 222 0.03 -18.64 6.23
C ILE A 222 -1.32 -18.70 5.48
N THR A 223 -2.28 -17.88 5.87
CA THR A 223 -3.60 -17.86 5.22
C THR A 223 -3.52 -17.45 3.73
N ILE A 224 -2.59 -16.55 3.39
CA ILE A 224 -2.35 -16.13 2.01
C ILE A 224 -1.62 -17.24 1.25
N ILE A 225 -0.57 -17.81 1.86
CA ILE A 225 0.24 -18.89 1.29
C ILE A 225 -0.67 -20.06 0.90
N GLU A 226 -1.51 -20.52 1.83
CA GLU A 226 -2.41 -21.65 1.59
C GLU A 226 -3.47 -21.39 0.51
N LYS A 227 -3.98 -20.16 0.44
CA LYS A 227 -4.92 -19.77 -0.62
C LYS A 227 -4.29 -19.72 -2.01
N LEU A 228 -3.00 -19.37 -2.08
CA LEU A 228 -2.26 -19.33 -3.33
C LEU A 228 -1.99 -20.72 -3.90
N PHE A 229 -1.99 -21.80 -3.09
CA PHE A 229 -1.77 -23.17 -3.58
C PHE A 229 -2.77 -23.64 -4.62
N ASP A 230 -3.95 -23.02 -4.69
CA ASP A 230 -4.95 -23.35 -5.73
C ASP A 230 -4.70 -22.58 -7.04
N ALA A 231 -3.76 -21.63 -7.08
CA ALA A 231 -3.56 -20.75 -8.21
C ALA A 231 -2.11 -20.73 -8.76
N VAL A 232 -1.16 -21.40 -8.07
CA VAL A 232 0.26 -21.34 -8.44
C VAL A 232 0.87 -22.74 -8.63
N ASP A 233 1.88 -22.81 -9.49
CA ASP A 233 2.67 -24.05 -9.70
C ASP A 233 3.93 -24.07 -8.85
N ASN A 234 4.51 -22.86 -8.63
CA ASN A 234 5.75 -22.69 -7.87
C ASN A 234 5.55 -21.59 -6.82
N MET A 235 6.24 -21.73 -5.70
CA MET A 235 6.27 -20.71 -4.67
C MET A 235 7.68 -20.56 -4.11
N ILE A 236 8.23 -19.35 -4.24
CA ILE A 236 9.49 -18.95 -3.60
C ILE A 236 9.15 -18.30 -2.26
N ILE A 237 9.69 -18.84 -1.16
CA ILE A 237 9.54 -18.27 0.17
C ILE A 237 10.87 -17.65 0.59
N GLY A 238 10.87 -16.32 0.78
CA GLY A 238 12.02 -15.53 1.19
C GLY A 238 11.78 -14.74 2.47
N GLY A 239 12.76 -13.89 2.82
CA GLY A 239 12.72 -13.08 4.03
C GLY A 239 12.89 -13.91 5.32
N GLY A 240 12.70 -13.26 6.47
CA GLY A 240 12.94 -13.87 7.78
C GLY A 240 12.12 -15.11 8.11
N MET A 241 10.93 -15.26 7.49
CA MET A 241 10.09 -16.43 7.72
C MET A 241 10.74 -17.75 7.26
N VAL A 242 11.68 -17.71 6.32
CA VAL A 242 12.36 -18.91 5.80
C VAL A 242 13.09 -19.67 6.90
N TYR A 243 13.59 -18.96 7.92
CA TYR A 243 14.32 -19.60 9.02
C TYR A 243 13.41 -20.43 9.93
N THR A 244 12.14 -20.07 10.08
CA THR A 244 11.15 -20.93 10.76
C THR A 244 10.95 -22.24 10.01
N PHE A 245 10.85 -22.21 8.68
CA PHE A 245 10.78 -23.43 7.86
C PHE A 245 12.06 -24.28 8.00
N LYS A 246 13.25 -23.65 7.96
CA LYS A 246 14.52 -24.37 8.05
C LYS A 246 14.72 -25.02 9.41
N LYS A 247 14.39 -24.31 10.49
CA LYS A 247 14.45 -24.89 11.85
C LYS A 247 13.46 -26.03 12.01
N ALA A 248 12.24 -25.90 11.48
CA ALA A 248 11.24 -26.96 11.49
C ALA A 248 11.70 -28.23 10.76
N GLN A 249 12.55 -28.08 9.72
CA GLN A 249 13.19 -29.18 9.00
C GLN A 249 14.44 -29.75 9.73
N GLY A 250 14.78 -29.26 10.94
CA GLY A 250 15.93 -29.69 11.74
C GLY A 250 17.23 -28.92 11.47
N GLY A 251 17.18 -27.83 10.72
CA GLY A 251 18.36 -26.98 10.47
C GLY A 251 18.75 -26.10 11.65
N GLN A 252 20.03 -25.76 11.72
CA GLN A 252 20.58 -24.77 12.65
C GLN A 252 20.51 -23.39 12.03
N ILE A 253 19.86 -22.43 12.71
CA ILE A 253 19.58 -21.10 12.17
C ILE A 253 20.25 -19.96 12.95
N GLY A 254 21.17 -20.28 13.90
CA GLY A 254 21.83 -19.29 14.75
C GLY A 254 20.85 -18.39 15.50
N ARG A 255 21.07 -17.07 15.42
CA ARG A 255 20.17 -16.03 16.00
C ARG A 255 19.10 -15.54 15.03
N SER A 256 18.91 -16.18 13.88
CA SER A 256 17.96 -15.75 12.87
C SER A 256 16.52 -15.69 13.41
N LEU A 257 15.70 -14.82 12.82
CA LEU A 257 14.28 -14.71 13.17
C LEU A 257 13.59 -16.07 13.10
N CYS A 258 12.88 -16.45 14.17
CA CYS A 258 12.14 -17.71 14.20
C CYS A 258 10.86 -17.57 15.05
N GLU A 259 9.79 -18.18 14.59
CA GLU A 259 8.59 -18.41 15.38
C GLU A 259 8.57 -19.87 15.84
N ASP A 260 9.15 -20.16 17.01
CA ASP A 260 9.34 -21.53 17.53
C ASP A 260 7.99 -22.24 17.76
N ASP A 261 6.95 -21.51 18.10
CA ASP A 261 5.59 -22.01 18.26
C ASP A 261 4.88 -22.29 16.93
N GLN A 262 5.46 -21.90 15.79
CA GLN A 262 4.90 -22.08 14.45
C GLN A 262 5.64 -23.14 13.60
N MET A 263 6.59 -23.88 14.19
CA MET A 263 7.35 -24.88 13.43
C MET A 263 6.45 -25.99 12.86
N GLN A 264 5.48 -26.48 13.63
CA GLN A 264 4.54 -27.48 13.13
C GLN A 264 3.71 -26.93 11.97
N LEU A 265 3.25 -25.68 12.07
CA LEU A 265 2.51 -25.01 11.01
C LEU A 265 3.36 -24.89 9.73
N ALA A 266 4.66 -24.62 9.85
CA ALA A 266 5.57 -24.57 8.70
C ALA A 266 5.69 -25.96 8.01
N LEU A 267 5.81 -27.05 8.77
CA LEU A 267 5.85 -28.42 8.22
C LEU A 267 4.52 -28.79 7.54
N ASP A 268 3.39 -28.48 8.18
CA ASP A 268 2.06 -28.75 7.64
C ASP A 268 1.85 -27.98 6.32
N THR A 269 2.38 -26.76 6.23
CA THR A 269 2.35 -25.94 5.00
C THR A 269 3.12 -26.59 3.86
N LEU A 270 4.33 -27.08 4.13
CA LEU A 270 5.15 -27.78 3.13
C LEU A 270 4.43 -29.05 2.61
N LYS A 271 3.88 -29.83 3.54
CA LYS A 271 3.10 -31.03 3.20
C LYS A 271 1.87 -30.70 2.35
N LYS A 272 1.14 -29.67 2.73
CA LYS A 272 -0.05 -29.21 2.00
C LYS A 272 0.28 -28.72 0.59
N ALA A 273 1.43 -28.04 0.42
CA ALA A 273 1.92 -27.65 -0.89
C ALA A 273 2.20 -28.89 -1.78
N GLU A 274 2.87 -29.91 -1.23
CA GLU A 274 3.14 -31.17 -1.92
C GLU A 274 1.84 -31.89 -2.34
N GLU A 275 0.86 -31.97 -1.43
CA GLU A 275 -0.47 -32.54 -1.71
C GLU A 275 -1.21 -31.80 -2.83
N LYS A 276 -0.98 -30.49 -2.97
CA LYS A 276 -1.54 -29.64 -4.03
C LYS A 276 -0.70 -29.63 -5.32
N GLY A 277 0.46 -30.27 -5.33
CA GLY A 277 1.38 -30.27 -6.47
C GLY A 277 2.18 -28.98 -6.64
N VAL A 278 2.20 -28.10 -5.63
CA VAL A 278 2.94 -26.84 -5.65
C VAL A 278 4.37 -27.06 -5.18
N LYS A 279 5.35 -26.60 -5.98
CA LYS A 279 6.76 -26.69 -5.62
C LYS A 279 7.16 -25.48 -4.77
N ILE A 280 7.62 -25.72 -3.53
CA ILE A 280 8.14 -24.68 -2.65
C ILE A 280 9.66 -24.60 -2.76
N TYR A 281 10.17 -23.39 -2.99
CA TYR A 281 11.60 -23.09 -3.08
C TYR A 281 12.00 -22.21 -1.88
N LEU A 282 12.77 -22.80 -0.96
CA LEU A 282 13.40 -22.09 0.16
C LEU A 282 14.85 -21.77 -0.22
N SER A 283 15.43 -20.71 0.38
CA SER A 283 16.84 -20.40 0.18
C SER A 283 17.73 -21.61 0.55
N LYS A 284 18.71 -21.89 -0.32
CA LYS A 284 19.72 -22.94 -0.09
C LYS A 284 20.90 -22.39 0.69
N GLU A 285 21.47 -21.28 0.20
CA GLU A 285 22.53 -20.54 0.85
C GLU A 285 22.05 -19.12 1.16
N VAL A 286 22.58 -18.55 2.24
CA VAL A 286 22.23 -17.22 2.72
C VAL A 286 23.47 -16.43 3.07
N VAL A 287 23.38 -15.13 2.93
CA VAL A 287 24.32 -14.18 3.54
C VAL A 287 23.94 -14.08 5.02
N ILE A 288 24.91 -14.30 5.89
CA ILE A 288 24.74 -14.17 7.34
C ILE A 288 25.62 -13.06 7.88
N ALA A 289 25.21 -12.45 8.99
CA ALA A 289 25.95 -11.39 9.66
C ALA A 289 26.10 -11.71 11.17
N ASP A 290 27.14 -11.15 11.79
CA ASP A 290 27.37 -11.24 13.22
C ASP A 290 26.68 -10.14 14.03
N ASP A 291 26.08 -9.15 13.34
CA ASP A 291 25.24 -8.11 13.93
C ASP A 291 24.28 -7.53 12.88
N PHE A 292 23.17 -6.93 13.31
CA PHE A 292 22.21 -6.22 12.43
C PHE A 292 22.66 -4.78 12.19
N SER A 293 23.74 -4.62 11.43
CA SER A 293 24.43 -3.36 11.18
C SER A 293 25.04 -3.34 9.79
N ASN A 294 25.17 -2.14 9.19
CA ASN A 294 25.87 -2.00 7.90
C ASN A 294 27.38 -2.27 7.99
N ASP A 295 27.96 -2.23 9.19
CA ASP A 295 29.37 -2.46 9.47
C ASP A 295 29.64 -3.88 9.98
N ALA A 296 28.63 -4.76 10.01
CA ALA A 296 28.75 -6.14 10.47
C ALA A 296 29.63 -6.97 9.54
N ASN A 297 30.33 -7.96 10.10
CA ASN A 297 31.02 -8.97 9.31
C ASN A 297 29.96 -9.86 8.64
N THR A 298 30.17 -10.19 7.37
CA THR A 298 29.25 -11.04 6.60
C THR A 298 29.97 -12.23 6.00
N LYS A 299 29.28 -13.35 5.85
CA LYS A 299 29.73 -14.52 5.09
C LYS A 299 28.54 -15.28 4.53
N ILE A 300 28.81 -16.23 3.64
CA ILE A 300 27.79 -17.12 3.06
C ILE A 300 27.90 -18.49 3.71
N CYS A 301 26.76 -19.11 4.03
CA CYS A 301 26.68 -20.50 4.46
C CYS A 301 25.35 -21.15 4.00
N LEU A 302 25.25 -22.46 4.19
CA LEU A 302 23.97 -23.15 3.99
C LEU A 302 22.94 -22.61 4.99
N ASN A 303 21.72 -22.38 4.51
CA ASN A 303 20.62 -21.86 5.34
C ASN A 303 20.22 -22.81 6.50
N SER A 304 20.65 -24.06 6.46
CA SER A 304 20.46 -25.06 7.52
C SER A 304 21.62 -25.16 8.50
N GLU A 305 22.70 -24.39 8.34
CA GLU A 305 23.96 -24.50 9.07
C GLU A 305 24.49 -23.15 9.56
N ILE A 306 23.58 -22.25 9.95
CA ILE A 306 23.98 -20.93 10.46
C ILE A 306 24.55 -21.07 11.85
N PRO A 307 25.81 -20.67 12.08
CA PRO A 307 26.48 -20.85 13.37
C PRO A 307 25.86 -20.00 14.48
N ASP A 308 26.04 -20.41 15.73
CA ASP A 308 25.70 -19.62 16.90
C ASP A 308 26.36 -18.24 16.85
N GLY A 309 25.63 -17.21 17.27
CA GLY A 309 26.09 -15.82 17.22
C GLY A 309 25.94 -15.14 15.86
N TRP A 310 25.54 -15.86 14.81
CA TRP A 310 25.25 -15.31 13.48
C TRP A 310 23.76 -15.34 13.19
N GLU A 311 23.32 -14.45 12.33
CA GLU A 311 21.93 -14.40 11.86
C GLU A 311 21.85 -14.29 10.33
N GLY A 312 20.84 -14.92 9.77
CA GLY A 312 20.59 -14.86 8.34
C GLY A 312 20.00 -13.52 7.94
N MET A 313 20.55 -12.93 6.88
CA MET A 313 20.20 -11.61 6.39
C MET A 313 19.44 -11.69 5.06
N ASP A 314 20.04 -12.28 4.03
CA ASP A 314 19.46 -12.30 2.69
C ASP A 314 19.87 -13.57 1.92
N ALA A 315 19.21 -13.81 0.79
CA ALA A 315 19.56 -14.90 -0.13
C ALA A 315 20.96 -14.69 -0.72
N ALA A 316 21.78 -15.75 -0.72
CA ALA A 316 23.08 -15.71 -1.36
C ALA A 316 22.95 -15.76 -2.90
N PRO A 317 23.98 -15.34 -3.66
CA PRO A 317 23.95 -15.36 -5.14
C PRO A 317 23.57 -16.71 -5.74
N SER A 318 24.00 -17.82 -5.16
CA SER A 318 23.62 -19.17 -5.61
C SER A 318 22.13 -19.47 -5.43
N THR A 319 21.52 -18.97 -4.37
CA THR A 319 20.09 -19.06 -4.15
C THR A 319 19.31 -18.20 -5.15
N LEU A 320 19.79 -16.98 -5.42
CA LEU A 320 19.17 -16.10 -6.43
C LEU A 320 19.20 -16.75 -7.81
N ALA A 321 20.36 -17.30 -8.24
CA ALA A 321 20.48 -18.01 -9.50
C ALA A 321 19.52 -19.21 -9.60
N MET A 322 19.34 -19.97 -8.49
CA MET A 322 18.37 -21.06 -8.45
C MET A 322 16.92 -20.56 -8.59
N TRP A 323 16.60 -19.40 -8.01
CA TRP A 323 15.25 -18.81 -8.11
C TRP A 323 14.98 -18.18 -9.48
N GLU A 324 16.01 -17.70 -10.17
CA GLU A 324 15.91 -17.16 -11.53
C GLU A 324 15.55 -18.25 -12.58
N GLU A 325 15.81 -19.52 -12.26
CA GLU A 325 15.45 -20.66 -13.12
C GLU A 325 13.98 -21.09 -12.97
N VAL A 326 13.26 -20.57 -11.96
CA VAL A 326 11.88 -20.91 -11.63
C VAL A 326 10.88 -19.92 -12.23
#